data_d02013dda97dcca192c56b5b35424de9
#
_entry.id   d02013dda97dcca192c56b5b35424de9
#
_cell.length_a   1.000
_cell.length_b   1.000
_cell.length_c   1.000
_cell.angle_alpha   90.00
_cell.angle_beta   90.00
_cell.angle_gamma   90.00
#
_symmetry.space_group_name_H-M   'P 1'
#
loop_
_entity.id
_entity.type
_entity.pdbx_description
1 polymer ?
#
loop_
_entity_poly.entity_id
_entity_poly.type
_entity_poly.pdbx_seq_one_letter_code
_entity_poly.pdbx_strand_id
1 'polypeptide(L)'
;MKKRKILIVNRLFGKKRQTIGRAMLINEQFLQLFSFVTLELGWLLNEIGESCVKNGNYELHVRYSEKYGRHLHIKDVEGRAFILFHWGNFNWDTQGCVLVGEKFSDINKDGDLDITKSKKTFKKLMSFIKDDDIINLVINEIIINQ
;
A
#
# COMPACT_ATOMS: atom_id res chain seq x y z
N MET A 1 22.73 15.47 -2.51
CA MET A 1 21.73 14.42 -2.77
C MET A 1 20.33 15.01 -2.83
N LYS A 2 19.57 14.62 -3.83
CA LYS A 2 18.17 15.02 -3.91
C LYS A 2 17.38 14.37 -2.77
N LYS A 3 16.67 15.19 -2.00
CA LYS A 3 15.77 14.68 -0.96
C LYS A 3 14.55 14.03 -1.62
N ARG A 4 14.04 12.98 -1.00
CA ARG A 4 12.89 12.22 -1.50
C ARG A 4 11.71 12.31 -0.57
N LYS A 5 10.52 12.19 -1.13
CA LYS A 5 9.32 11.90 -0.33
C LYS A 5 9.46 10.53 0.31
N ILE A 6 8.79 10.36 1.44
CA ILE A 6 8.78 9.09 2.18
C ILE A 6 7.33 8.65 2.32
N LEU A 7 7.06 7.40 2.01
CA LEU A 7 5.77 6.77 2.27
C LEU A 7 5.99 5.71 3.36
N ILE A 8 5.32 5.89 4.49
CA ILE A 8 5.40 4.97 5.62
C ILE A 8 4.09 4.19 5.71
N VAL A 9 4.18 2.88 5.72
CA VAL A 9 3.05 1.99 5.98
C VAL A 9 3.30 1.28 7.30
N ASN A 10 2.43 1.53 8.26
CA ASN A 10 2.45 0.85 9.56
C ASN A 10 1.36 -0.22 9.56
N ARG A 11 1.77 -1.48 9.49
CA ARG A 11 0.85 -2.61 9.57
C ARG A 11 0.37 -2.78 11.01
N LEU A 12 -0.95 -2.73 11.21
CA LEU A 12 -1.57 -2.71 12.54
C LEU A 12 -2.04 -4.10 12.97
N PHE A 13 -2.69 -4.83 12.06
CA PHE A 13 -3.20 -6.17 12.30
C PHE A 13 -2.87 -7.06 11.12
N GLY A 14 -2.46 -8.29 11.44
CA GLY A 14 -2.31 -9.35 10.45
C GLY A 14 -3.21 -10.52 10.82
N LYS A 15 -4.02 -10.94 9.87
CA LYS A 15 -4.81 -12.16 9.92
C LYS A 15 -4.36 -13.08 8.80
N LYS A 16 -4.83 -14.32 8.80
CA LYS A 16 -4.45 -15.30 7.78
C LYS A 16 -4.69 -14.78 6.36
N ARG A 17 -5.84 -14.10 6.13
CA ARG A 17 -6.25 -13.67 4.80
C ARG A 17 -5.87 -12.23 4.46
N GLN A 18 -5.58 -11.41 5.46
CA GLN A 18 -5.33 -9.99 5.19
C GLN A 18 -4.53 -9.29 6.29
N THR A 19 -3.93 -8.18 5.90
CA THR A 19 -3.20 -7.27 6.78
C THR A 19 -3.74 -5.87 6.57
N ILE A 20 -4.13 -5.20 7.64
CA ILE A 20 -4.55 -3.79 7.58
C ILE A 20 -3.44 -2.90 8.11
N GLY A 21 -3.40 -1.68 7.58
CA GLY A 21 -2.38 -0.71 7.98
C GLY A 21 -2.84 0.73 7.83
N ARG A 22 -2.02 1.63 8.35
CA ARG A 22 -2.15 3.07 8.16
C ARG A 22 -0.89 3.58 7.49
N ALA A 23 -1.08 4.49 6.54
CA ALA A 23 0.01 5.03 5.74
C ALA A 23 0.04 6.55 5.79
N MET A 24 1.23 7.09 5.58
CA MET A 24 1.47 8.52 5.61
C MET A 24 2.51 8.88 4.55
N LEU A 25 2.17 9.84 3.70
CA LEU A 25 3.10 10.40 2.73
C LEU A 25 3.69 11.69 3.31
N ILE A 26 5.01 11.79 3.33
CA ILE A 26 5.78 12.90 3.88
C ILE A 26 6.62 13.51 2.75
N ASN A 27 6.64 14.85 2.68
CA ASN A 27 7.41 15.55 1.66
C ASN A 27 8.89 15.67 2.03
N GLU A 28 9.64 16.32 1.14
CA GLU A 28 11.10 16.49 1.28
C GLU A 28 11.50 17.39 2.46
N GLN A 29 10.56 18.15 3.04
CA GLN A 29 10.75 18.96 4.24
C GLN A 29 10.23 18.29 5.50
N PHE A 30 9.92 16.99 5.43
CA PHE A 30 9.40 16.19 6.54
C PHE A 30 8.00 16.63 7.03
N LEU A 31 7.21 17.24 6.14
CA LEU A 31 5.82 17.61 6.43
C LEU A 31 4.88 16.55 5.86
N GLN A 32 3.85 16.20 6.63
CA GLN A 32 2.84 15.26 6.18
C GLN A 32 1.99 15.88 5.08
N LEU A 33 1.92 15.20 3.94
CA LEU A 33 1.08 15.60 2.82
C LEU A 33 -0.28 14.93 2.85
N PHE A 34 -0.32 13.63 3.20
CA PHE A 34 -1.52 12.83 3.08
C PHE A 34 -1.42 11.58 3.96
N SER A 35 -2.54 11.17 4.54
CA SER A 35 -2.64 9.90 5.25
C SER A 35 -3.83 9.11 4.73
N PHE A 36 -3.71 7.78 4.78
CA PHE A 36 -4.73 6.86 4.27
C PHE A 36 -4.60 5.52 4.97
N VAL A 37 -5.52 4.61 4.67
CA VAL A 37 -5.46 3.24 5.19
C VAL A 37 -5.08 2.28 4.08
N THR A 38 -4.53 1.13 4.46
CA THR A 38 -4.09 0.11 3.52
C THR A 38 -4.71 -1.23 3.83
N LEU A 39 -4.88 -2.02 2.78
CA LEU A 39 -5.32 -3.40 2.86
C LEU A 39 -4.40 -4.25 1.98
N GLU A 40 -3.85 -5.29 2.56
CA GLU A 40 -2.99 -6.25 1.88
C GLU A 40 -3.46 -7.66 2.21
N LEU A 41 -3.00 -8.63 1.45
CA LEU A 41 -3.13 -10.04 1.82
C LEU A 41 -2.35 -10.34 3.10
N GLY A 42 -2.65 -11.44 3.75
CA GLY A 42 -1.87 -11.90 4.90
C GLY A 42 -0.48 -12.33 4.48
N TRP A 43 0.44 -12.41 5.44
CA TRP A 43 1.78 -12.91 5.18
C TRP A 43 1.76 -14.43 5.01
N LEU A 44 2.18 -14.91 3.87
CA LEU A 44 2.29 -16.33 3.53
C LEU A 44 3.67 -16.61 2.90
N LEU A 45 4.72 -16.37 3.66
CA LEU A 45 6.11 -16.66 3.28
C LEU A 45 6.48 -16.15 1.88
N ASN A 46 6.01 -14.94 1.56
CA ASN A 46 6.28 -14.27 0.27
C ASN A 46 5.75 -15.02 -0.96
N GLU A 47 4.78 -15.91 -0.79
CA GLU A 47 4.24 -16.70 -1.89
C GLU A 47 3.56 -15.82 -2.94
N ILE A 48 3.91 -16.04 -4.21
CA ILE A 48 3.39 -15.26 -5.35
C ILE A 48 1.87 -15.44 -5.45
N GLY A 49 1.16 -14.32 -5.55
CA GLY A 49 -0.31 -14.30 -5.66
C GLY A 49 -1.07 -14.50 -4.36
N GLU A 50 -0.38 -14.91 -3.28
CA GLU A 50 -1.01 -15.31 -2.02
C GLU A 50 -0.57 -14.46 -0.82
N SER A 51 0.61 -13.84 -0.89
CA SER A 51 1.21 -13.14 0.25
C SER A 51 1.36 -11.65 0.01
N CYS A 52 1.22 -10.84 1.07
CA CYS A 52 1.74 -9.48 1.07
C CYS A 52 3.28 -9.51 0.98
N VAL A 53 3.88 -8.36 0.70
CA VAL A 53 5.34 -8.26 0.64
C VAL A 53 5.94 -8.23 2.05
N LYS A 54 7.20 -8.61 2.15
CA LYS A 54 7.94 -8.54 3.41
C LYS A 54 8.07 -7.08 3.85
N ASN A 55 7.96 -6.83 5.17
CA ASN A 55 8.29 -5.52 5.73
C ASN A 55 9.74 -5.15 5.42
N GLY A 56 10.01 -3.87 5.35
CA GLY A 56 11.35 -3.38 5.04
C GLY A 56 11.32 -2.04 4.31
N ASN A 57 12.42 -1.71 3.69
CA ASN A 57 12.62 -0.47 2.95
C ASN A 57 12.72 -0.77 1.46
N TYR A 58 11.99 0.04 0.67
CA TYR A 58 11.92 -0.12 -0.77
C TYR A 58 11.94 1.24 -1.46
N GLU A 59 12.07 1.24 -2.78
CA GLU A 59 11.82 2.41 -3.60
C GLU A 59 10.51 2.25 -4.34
N LEU A 60 9.74 3.35 -4.43
CA LEU A 60 8.54 3.45 -5.24
C LEU A 60 8.84 4.29 -6.47
N HIS A 61 8.47 3.79 -7.63
CA HIS A 61 8.53 4.51 -8.90
C HIS A 61 7.15 4.65 -9.50
N VAL A 62 6.90 5.73 -10.23
CA VAL A 62 5.64 5.91 -10.95
C VAL A 62 5.63 4.99 -12.17
N ARG A 63 4.53 4.28 -12.34
CA ARG A 63 4.30 3.37 -13.46
C ARG A 63 2.92 3.60 -14.05
N TYR A 64 2.75 3.25 -15.31
CA TYR A 64 1.47 3.30 -15.99
C TYR A 64 1.05 1.90 -16.43
N SER A 65 -0.23 1.59 -16.27
CA SER A 65 -0.82 0.40 -16.86
C SER A 65 -2.21 0.75 -17.39
N GLU A 66 -2.71 -0.06 -18.31
CA GLU A 66 -4.04 0.11 -18.86
C GLU A 66 -5.11 -0.05 -17.77
N LYS A 67 -4.91 -1.02 -16.87
CA LYS A 67 -5.87 -1.33 -15.80
C LYS A 67 -5.95 -0.26 -14.72
N TYR A 68 -4.80 0.25 -14.25
CA TYR A 68 -4.76 1.13 -13.08
C TYR A 68 -4.39 2.56 -13.42
N GLY A 69 -4.09 2.85 -14.68
CA GLY A 69 -3.56 4.15 -15.07
C GLY A 69 -2.22 4.42 -14.42
N ARG A 70 -2.05 5.61 -13.90
CA ARG A 70 -0.84 6.05 -13.20
C ARG A 70 -0.86 5.54 -11.76
N HIS A 71 0.16 4.82 -11.34
CA HIS A 71 0.23 4.19 -10.01
C HIS A 71 1.67 4.08 -9.53
N LEU A 72 1.87 3.51 -8.34
CA LEU A 72 3.19 3.32 -7.74
C LEU A 72 3.61 1.86 -7.83
N HIS A 73 4.87 1.64 -8.23
CA HIS A 73 5.49 0.32 -8.35
C HIS A 73 6.56 0.18 -7.27
N ILE A 74 6.45 -0.86 -6.45
CA ILE A 74 7.46 -1.20 -5.45
C ILE A 74 8.58 -1.94 -6.17
N LYS A 75 9.76 -1.34 -6.22
CA LYS A 75 10.92 -1.90 -6.95
C LYS A 75 11.62 -2.97 -6.14
N ASP A 76 12.16 -3.96 -6.85
CA ASP A 76 13.11 -4.93 -6.32
C ASP A 76 12.63 -5.71 -5.09
N VAL A 77 11.35 -6.10 -5.10
CA VAL A 77 10.82 -7.01 -4.08
C VAL A 77 11.34 -8.41 -4.39
N GLU A 78 12.15 -8.97 -3.49
CA GLU A 78 12.76 -10.27 -3.69
C GLU A 78 11.72 -11.36 -3.96
N GLY A 79 11.91 -12.11 -5.05
CA GLY A 79 11.02 -13.19 -5.45
C GLY A 79 9.65 -12.74 -5.96
N ARG A 80 9.44 -11.46 -6.18
CA ARG A 80 8.14 -10.91 -6.61
C ARG A 80 8.33 -9.96 -7.79
N ALA A 81 7.28 -9.81 -8.59
CA ALA A 81 7.24 -8.87 -9.70
C ALA A 81 5.93 -8.10 -9.71
N PHE A 82 5.97 -6.84 -10.15
CA PHE A 82 4.81 -5.96 -10.32
C PHE A 82 3.97 -5.83 -9.06
N ILE A 83 4.60 -5.62 -7.91
CA ILE A 83 3.92 -5.26 -6.68
C ILE A 83 3.67 -3.76 -6.69
N LEU A 84 2.40 -3.38 -6.59
CA LEU A 84 1.93 -2.02 -6.82
C LEU A 84 1.15 -1.50 -5.61
N PHE A 85 1.05 -0.17 -5.51
CA PHE A 85 -0.04 0.47 -4.79
C PHE A 85 -1.12 0.78 -5.81
N HIS A 86 -2.33 0.27 -5.59
CA HIS A 86 -3.45 0.55 -6.48
C HIS A 86 -4.79 0.58 -5.72
N TRP A 87 -5.88 0.77 -6.43
CA TRP A 87 -7.22 0.80 -5.84
C TRP A 87 -7.84 -0.59 -5.78
N GLY A 88 -8.77 -0.75 -4.85
CA GLY A 88 -9.54 -1.96 -4.55
C GLY A 88 -10.05 -1.85 -3.11
N ASN A 89 -11.23 -2.39 -2.82
CA ASN A 89 -11.84 -2.28 -1.50
C ASN A 89 -11.76 -3.56 -0.66
N PHE A 90 -11.53 -4.70 -1.30
CA PHE A 90 -11.58 -6.02 -0.67
C PHE A 90 -10.26 -6.77 -0.86
N ASN A 91 -9.98 -7.71 0.05
CA ASN A 91 -8.74 -8.48 -0.02
C ASN A 91 -8.58 -9.29 -1.32
N TRP A 92 -9.67 -9.68 -1.96
CA TRP A 92 -9.63 -10.38 -3.25
C TRP A 92 -9.38 -9.46 -4.45
N ASP A 93 -9.31 -8.16 -4.22
CA ASP A 93 -8.94 -7.20 -5.28
C ASP A 93 -7.44 -7.10 -5.50
N THR A 94 -6.65 -7.90 -4.78
CA THR A 94 -5.20 -7.91 -4.90
C THR A 94 -4.63 -9.33 -4.83
N GLN A 95 -3.46 -9.48 -5.42
CA GLN A 95 -2.65 -10.71 -5.36
C GLN A 95 -1.27 -10.43 -4.74
N GLY A 96 -1.21 -9.47 -3.82
CA GLY A 96 0.00 -9.09 -3.12
C GLY A 96 0.34 -7.61 -3.17
N CYS A 97 -0.41 -6.84 -3.95
CA CYS A 97 -0.29 -5.38 -4.01
C CYS A 97 -0.93 -4.72 -2.79
N VAL A 98 -0.56 -3.47 -2.54
CA VAL A 98 -1.11 -2.67 -1.44
C VAL A 98 -2.32 -1.89 -1.94
N LEU A 99 -3.48 -2.14 -1.35
CA LEU A 99 -4.70 -1.40 -1.64
C LEU A 99 -4.78 -0.16 -0.75
N VAL A 100 -5.27 0.93 -1.32
CA VAL A 100 -5.34 2.25 -0.68
C VAL A 100 -6.79 2.65 -0.46
N GLY A 101 -7.14 3.13 0.72
CA GLY A 101 -8.50 3.57 1.04
C GLY A 101 -8.55 4.68 2.06
N GLU A 102 -9.74 5.21 2.30
CA GLU A 102 -9.97 6.32 3.23
C GLU A 102 -10.14 5.83 4.66
N LYS A 103 -10.96 4.81 4.86
CA LYS A 103 -11.32 4.29 6.19
C LYS A 103 -11.50 2.79 6.14
N PHE A 104 -11.41 2.16 7.30
CA PHE A 104 -11.79 0.76 7.48
C PHE A 104 -13.30 0.65 7.70
N SER A 105 -13.90 -0.39 7.10
CA SER A 105 -15.30 -0.74 7.32
C SER A 105 -15.51 -2.19 6.89
N ASP A 106 -16.31 -2.92 7.64
CA ASP A 106 -16.73 -4.26 7.22
C ASP A 106 -17.95 -4.12 6.29
N ILE A 107 -17.67 -3.85 5.00
CA ILE A 107 -18.68 -3.48 4.01
C ILE A 107 -19.69 -4.63 3.78
N ASN A 108 -19.18 -5.86 3.67
CA ASN A 108 -19.98 -7.05 3.35
C ASN A 108 -20.36 -7.86 4.59
N LYS A 109 -19.99 -7.40 5.79
CA LYS A 109 -20.30 -8.03 7.08
C LYS A 109 -19.77 -9.46 7.21
N ASP A 110 -18.60 -9.73 6.66
CA ASP A 110 -17.95 -11.04 6.74
C ASP A 110 -17.00 -11.19 7.95
N GLY A 111 -16.86 -10.13 8.76
CA GLY A 111 -15.99 -10.12 9.92
C GLY A 111 -14.56 -9.64 9.65
N ASP A 112 -14.19 -9.43 8.40
CA ASP A 112 -12.92 -8.85 8.01
C ASP A 112 -13.11 -7.39 7.58
N LEU A 113 -12.20 -6.51 8.00
CA LEU A 113 -12.27 -5.10 7.61
C LEU A 113 -11.89 -4.94 6.14
N ASP A 114 -12.71 -4.18 5.44
CA ASP A 114 -12.46 -3.70 4.10
C ASP A 114 -12.03 -2.24 4.16
N ILE A 115 -11.71 -1.65 3.03
CA ILE A 115 -11.38 -0.23 2.94
C ILE A 115 -12.37 0.50 2.04
N THR A 116 -12.64 1.76 2.34
CA THR A 116 -13.64 2.55 1.63
C THR A 116 -13.02 3.58 0.71
N LYS A 117 -13.81 4.03 -0.27
CA LYS A 117 -13.45 5.11 -1.21
C LYS A 117 -12.06 4.95 -1.82
N SER A 118 -11.74 3.73 -2.20
CA SER A 118 -10.39 3.35 -2.65
C SER A 118 -9.94 4.14 -3.89
N LYS A 119 -10.76 4.21 -4.94
CA LYS A 119 -10.39 4.95 -6.16
C LYS A 119 -10.17 6.44 -5.90
N LYS A 120 -11.05 7.05 -5.10
CA LYS A 120 -10.94 8.47 -4.75
C LYS A 120 -9.66 8.74 -3.94
N THR A 121 -9.39 7.91 -2.95
CA THR A 121 -8.22 8.02 -2.09
C THR A 121 -6.94 7.79 -2.89
N PHE A 122 -6.93 6.80 -3.74
CA PHE A 122 -5.80 6.51 -4.61
C PHE A 122 -5.50 7.69 -5.56
N LYS A 123 -6.53 8.26 -6.16
CA LYS A 123 -6.39 9.44 -7.01
C LYS A 123 -5.81 10.62 -6.23
N LYS A 124 -6.25 10.81 -4.99
CA LYS A 124 -5.73 11.85 -4.11
C LYS A 124 -4.24 11.62 -3.78
N LEU A 125 -3.88 10.39 -3.43
CA LEU A 125 -2.48 10.02 -3.20
C LEU A 125 -1.61 10.38 -4.41
N MET A 126 -2.01 9.95 -5.59
CA MET A 126 -1.24 10.19 -6.81
C MET A 126 -1.13 11.66 -7.17
N SER A 127 -2.07 12.52 -6.72
CA SER A 127 -2.03 13.96 -6.98
C SER A 127 -0.85 14.66 -6.30
N PHE A 128 -0.25 14.06 -5.29
CA PHE A 128 0.94 14.60 -4.60
C PHE A 128 2.25 14.15 -5.22
N ILE A 129 2.21 13.32 -6.25
CA ILE A 129 3.39 12.62 -6.77
C ILE A 129 3.62 12.99 -8.22
N LYS A 130 4.86 13.36 -8.55
CA LYS A 130 5.29 13.67 -9.92
C LYS A 130 5.79 12.41 -10.60
N ASP A 131 5.74 12.38 -11.94
CA ASP A 131 6.12 11.21 -12.72
C ASP A 131 7.58 10.79 -12.52
N ASP A 132 8.46 11.73 -12.25
CA ASP A 132 9.90 11.49 -12.04
C ASP A 132 10.26 11.31 -10.55
N ASP A 133 9.29 11.34 -9.65
CA ASP A 133 9.55 11.09 -8.23
C ASP A 133 10.00 9.66 -7.99
N ILE A 134 11.01 9.51 -7.14
CA ILE A 134 11.36 8.25 -6.50
C ILE A 134 11.08 8.44 -5.01
N ILE A 135 10.23 7.59 -4.46
CA ILE A 135 9.76 7.70 -3.08
C ILE A 135 10.40 6.58 -2.25
N ASN A 136 10.90 6.93 -1.08
CA ASN A 136 11.36 5.93 -0.13
C ASN A 136 10.15 5.32 0.59
N LEU A 137 9.94 4.02 0.43
CA LEU A 137 8.88 3.28 1.10
C LEU A 137 9.44 2.59 2.33
N VAL A 138 8.77 2.76 3.46
CA VAL A 138 9.08 2.05 4.70
C VAL A 138 7.83 1.27 5.12
N ILE A 139 7.93 -0.05 5.18
CA ILE A 139 6.85 -0.90 5.67
C ILE A 139 7.27 -1.44 7.04
N ASN A 140 6.57 -0.99 8.07
CA ASN A 140 6.79 -1.40 9.45
C ASN A 140 5.72 -2.39 9.90
N GLU A 141 6.13 -3.35 10.71
CA GLU A 141 5.18 -4.25 11.37
C GLU A 141 4.98 -3.79 12.82
N ILE A 142 3.84 -3.15 13.07
CA ILE A 142 3.36 -2.83 14.40
C ILE A 142 2.13 -3.72 14.64
N ILE A 143 2.27 -5.00 14.32
CA ILE A 143 1.15 -5.92 14.35
C ILE A 143 0.89 -6.37 15.77
N ILE A 144 -0.34 -6.14 16.21
CA ILE A 144 -0.87 -6.71 17.46
C ILE A 144 -1.63 -7.97 17.05
N ASN A 145 -1.11 -9.12 17.42
CA ASN A 145 -1.79 -10.40 17.17
C ASN A 145 -3.07 -10.46 18.01
N GLN A 146 -4.14 -10.84 17.33
CA GLN A 146 -5.42 -11.07 17.99
C GLN A 146 -5.71 -12.56 18.08
#